data_51e0b64fb4bf0df70c499ced4044dbc1
#
_entry.id   51e0b64fb4bf0df70c499ced4044dbc1
#
_cell.length_a   1.000
_cell.length_b   1.000
_cell.length_c   1.000
_cell.angle_alpha   90.00
_cell.angle_beta   90.00
_cell.angle_gamma   90.00
#
_symmetry.space_group_name_H-M   'P 1'
#
loop_
_entity.id
_entity.type
_entity.pdbx_description
1 polymer ?
#
loop_
_entity_poly.entity_id
_entity_poly.type
_entity_poly.pdbx_seq_one_letter_code
_entity_poly.pdbx_strand_id
1 'polypeptide(L)'
;MSAYPTDHQAPAGIAWRVFAVGAGILIPFVIVIGGWLAISAHNASNNAAKAAAAASSTSAATATPKVGTVPSPSFAGIAPANAADIAMKHAAFPAALPAAPAGLVAHVHLSIADRVVSIAPGIHYDAWTFGSTAPGPVIHVRVGQRVDVTLTNNGLMPHSVDFHAAEIAPNVAFSDIMPGQSKKFSWVASTPGAFMYHCGTAPAFEHIANGMYGAIIVEPKNMPPAQKEYVLVSSEWYLNGPGDAAPAGLDLTKAEQMTPDWVTFNGYAGQYKVHPLTANPGETVRCWVVDAGPSLNTEFHVVGTVLKRAWINADMVDAPQHDIQTAVVPAGGGGVFDVTIRKAGIYPFVSHSFASVMLGEVGLLNVGSVAGTMSH
;
A
#
# COMPACT_ATOMS: atom_id res chain seq x y z
N MET A 1 -62.58 4.71 25.14
CA MET A 1 -63.60 4.21 24.19
C MET A 1 -63.75 5.22 23.07
N SER A 2 -63.18 4.97 21.95
CA SER A 2 -63.62 5.56 20.65
C SER A 2 -63.01 4.68 19.52
N ALA A 3 -63.88 4.24 18.68
CA ALA A 3 -63.65 3.23 17.65
C ALA A 3 -62.93 3.84 16.41
N TYR A 4 -62.08 3.02 15.76
CA TYR A 4 -61.59 3.27 14.44
C TYR A 4 -62.58 2.74 13.38
N PRO A 5 -62.88 3.47 12.30
CA PRO A 5 -63.57 2.91 11.16
C PRO A 5 -62.62 2.29 10.15
N THR A 6 -62.89 1.06 9.78
CA THR A 6 -62.38 0.37 8.58
C THR A 6 -63.22 0.78 7.40
N ASP A 7 -62.63 1.33 6.35
CA ASP A 7 -63.08 1.09 4.97
C ASP A 7 -62.01 1.58 3.97
N HIS A 8 -61.40 0.63 3.25
CA HIS A 8 -60.60 0.94 2.05
C HIS A 8 -61.09 0.00 0.93
N GLN A 9 -62.01 0.52 0.14
CA GLN A 9 -62.28 -0.04 -1.18
C GLN A 9 -61.12 0.27 -2.13
N ALA A 10 -60.56 -0.79 -2.79
CA ALA A 10 -59.56 -0.66 -3.82
C ALA A 10 -60.22 -0.31 -5.16
N PRO A 11 -59.68 0.59 -5.97
CA PRO A 11 -60.22 0.88 -7.29
C PRO A 11 -59.81 -0.24 -8.28
N ALA A 12 -60.82 -0.81 -8.92
CA ALA A 12 -60.67 -1.70 -10.08
C ALA A 12 -60.15 -0.87 -11.27
N GLY A 13 -58.99 -1.21 -11.84
CA GLY A 13 -58.55 -0.53 -13.06
C GLY A 13 -57.12 -0.75 -13.55
N ILE A 14 -56.32 -1.65 -12.96
CA ILE A 14 -54.88 -1.81 -13.36
C ILE A 14 -54.58 -3.17 -14.06
N ALA A 15 -55.55 -4.06 -14.27
CA ALA A 15 -55.28 -5.42 -14.74
C ALA A 15 -54.96 -5.58 -16.25
N TRP A 16 -55.09 -4.55 -17.08
CA TRP A 16 -54.99 -4.71 -18.55
C TRP A 16 -53.79 -4.05 -19.25
N ARG A 17 -52.86 -3.42 -18.50
CA ARG A 17 -51.67 -2.79 -19.12
C ARG A 17 -50.38 -3.58 -18.99
N VAL A 18 -50.35 -4.67 -18.25
CA VAL A 18 -49.12 -5.44 -18.00
C VAL A 18 -48.83 -6.50 -19.08
N PHE A 19 -49.83 -6.89 -19.88
CA PHE A 19 -49.63 -7.96 -20.90
C PHE A 19 -49.07 -7.50 -22.26
N ALA A 20 -49.05 -6.19 -22.54
CA ALA A 20 -48.55 -5.68 -23.83
C ALA A 20 -47.06 -5.33 -23.87
N VAL A 21 -46.38 -5.27 -22.72
CA VAL A 21 -44.94 -4.91 -22.65
C VAL A 21 -44.03 -6.14 -22.62
N GLY A 22 -44.56 -7.32 -22.27
CA GLY A 22 -43.79 -8.54 -22.14
C GLY A 22 -43.35 -9.19 -23.47
N ALA A 23 -44.06 -8.95 -24.58
CA ALA A 23 -43.76 -9.60 -25.86
C ALA A 23 -42.68 -8.90 -26.69
N GLY A 24 -42.40 -7.62 -26.42
CA GLY A 24 -41.40 -6.83 -27.18
C GLY A 24 -39.95 -6.92 -26.64
N ILE A 25 -39.78 -7.39 -25.40
CA ILE A 25 -38.45 -7.43 -24.74
C ILE A 25 -37.78 -8.81 -24.84
N LEU A 26 -38.54 -9.88 -25.09
CA LEU A 26 -38.00 -11.25 -25.20
C LEU A 26 -37.22 -11.52 -26.50
N ILE A 27 -37.57 -10.87 -27.62
CA ILE A 27 -36.90 -11.11 -28.91
C ILE A 27 -35.46 -10.57 -28.92
N PRO A 28 -35.15 -9.36 -28.47
CA PRO A 28 -33.73 -8.90 -28.41
C PRO A 28 -32.88 -9.68 -27.40
N PHE A 29 -33.49 -10.19 -26.30
CA PHE A 29 -32.75 -10.98 -25.30
C PHE A 29 -32.31 -12.35 -25.82
N VAL A 30 -33.18 -13.02 -26.60
CA VAL A 30 -32.87 -14.32 -27.24
C VAL A 30 -31.77 -14.14 -28.31
N ILE A 31 -31.79 -13.05 -29.07
CA ILE A 31 -30.75 -12.76 -30.08
C ILE A 31 -29.39 -12.45 -29.40
N VAL A 32 -29.41 -11.72 -28.29
CA VAL A 32 -28.16 -11.41 -27.54
C VAL A 32 -27.58 -12.66 -26.90
N ILE A 33 -28.39 -13.50 -26.26
CA ILE A 33 -27.94 -14.76 -25.65
C ILE A 33 -27.48 -15.75 -26.74
N GLY A 34 -28.21 -15.87 -27.85
CA GLY A 34 -27.81 -16.72 -28.97
C GLY A 34 -26.50 -16.26 -29.62
N GLY A 35 -26.30 -14.95 -29.79
CA GLY A 35 -25.07 -14.37 -30.29
C GLY A 35 -23.89 -14.60 -29.32
N TRP A 36 -24.11 -14.44 -28.03
CA TRP A 36 -23.09 -14.67 -27.01
C TRP A 36 -22.67 -16.14 -26.90
N LEU A 37 -23.64 -17.07 -26.98
CA LEU A 37 -23.36 -18.52 -27.02
C LEU A 37 -22.62 -18.92 -28.29
N ALA A 38 -22.93 -18.33 -29.44
CA ALA A 38 -22.21 -18.60 -30.69
C ALA A 38 -20.76 -18.06 -30.66
N ILE A 39 -20.55 -16.88 -30.11
CA ILE A 39 -19.21 -16.32 -29.90
C ILE A 39 -18.40 -17.13 -28.88
N SER A 40 -19.05 -17.58 -27.82
CA SER A 40 -18.40 -18.41 -26.80
C SER A 40 -18.02 -19.80 -27.34
N ALA A 41 -18.89 -20.42 -28.16
CA ALA A 41 -18.60 -21.69 -28.83
C ALA A 41 -17.46 -21.54 -29.86
N HIS A 42 -17.47 -20.45 -30.64
CA HIS A 42 -16.41 -20.17 -31.60
C HIS A 42 -15.05 -19.93 -30.91
N ASN A 43 -15.03 -19.19 -29.82
CA ASN A 43 -13.82 -18.97 -29.03
C ASN A 43 -13.31 -20.25 -28.35
N ALA A 44 -14.23 -21.12 -27.88
CA ALA A 44 -13.86 -22.41 -27.33
C ALA A 44 -13.25 -23.35 -28.37
N SER A 45 -13.80 -23.38 -29.60
CA SER A 45 -13.23 -24.16 -30.71
C SER A 45 -11.88 -23.65 -31.17
N ASN A 46 -11.70 -22.33 -31.23
CA ASN A 46 -10.42 -21.71 -31.58
C ASN A 46 -9.34 -21.95 -30.50
N ASN A 47 -9.72 -21.93 -29.22
CA ASN A 47 -8.81 -22.26 -28.13
C ASN A 47 -8.44 -23.75 -28.10
N ALA A 48 -9.38 -24.64 -28.43
CA ALA A 48 -9.11 -26.07 -28.58
C ALA A 48 -8.20 -26.36 -29.78
N ALA A 49 -8.39 -25.67 -30.91
CA ALA A 49 -7.54 -25.79 -32.09
C ALA A 49 -6.11 -25.26 -31.82
N LYS A 50 -5.98 -24.15 -31.08
CA LYS A 50 -4.67 -23.64 -30.63
C LYS A 50 -3.98 -24.57 -29.64
N ALA A 51 -4.72 -25.17 -28.73
CA ALA A 51 -4.20 -26.17 -27.79
C ALA A 51 -3.76 -27.45 -28.51
N ALA A 52 -4.50 -27.92 -29.52
CA ALA A 52 -4.13 -29.07 -30.34
C ALA A 52 -2.91 -28.78 -31.22
N ALA A 53 -2.81 -27.55 -31.79
CA ALA A 53 -1.63 -27.12 -32.56
C ALA A 53 -0.38 -26.98 -31.68
N ALA A 54 -0.54 -26.51 -30.45
CA ALA A 54 0.55 -26.47 -29.46
C ALA A 54 0.98 -27.86 -29.00
N ALA A 55 0.05 -28.82 -28.89
CA ALA A 55 0.34 -30.21 -28.51
C ALA A 55 1.05 -30.99 -29.63
N SER A 56 0.81 -30.65 -30.91
CA SER A 56 1.46 -31.33 -32.06
C SER A 56 2.86 -30.77 -32.40
N SER A 57 3.27 -29.66 -31.81
CA SER A 57 4.63 -29.10 -31.97
C SER A 57 5.61 -29.50 -30.85
N THR A 58 5.18 -30.26 -29.85
CA THR A 58 6.05 -30.87 -28.86
C THR A 58 6.69 -32.15 -29.41
N SER A 59 7.67 -32.00 -30.26
CA SER A 59 8.79 -32.98 -30.38
C SER A 59 9.35 -33.19 -28.98
N ALA A 60 9.53 -34.46 -28.58
CA ALA A 60 9.97 -34.88 -27.27
C ALA A 60 11.22 -34.13 -26.79
N ALA A 61 11.02 -33.01 -26.14
CA ALA A 61 11.98 -32.50 -25.18
C ALA A 61 11.79 -33.38 -23.91
N THR A 62 12.75 -34.24 -23.62
CA THR A 62 12.88 -34.92 -22.34
C THR A 62 12.63 -33.88 -21.24
N ALA A 63 11.49 -34.02 -20.56
CA ALA A 63 11.20 -33.22 -19.37
C ALA A 63 12.31 -33.54 -18.37
N THR A 64 13.27 -32.63 -18.24
CA THR A 64 14.12 -32.56 -17.07
C THR A 64 13.20 -32.50 -15.87
N PRO A 65 13.33 -33.42 -14.88
CA PRO A 65 12.54 -33.30 -13.67
C PRO A 65 12.78 -31.87 -13.12
N LYS A 66 11.70 -31.13 -12.82
CA LYS A 66 11.82 -29.91 -12.03
C LYS A 66 12.57 -30.30 -10.77
N VAL A 67 13.86 -29.93 -10.71
CA VAL A 67 14.61 -29.99 -9.47
C VAL A 67 13.76 -29.19 -8.50
N GLY A 68 13.25 -29.83 -7.46
CA GLY A 68 12.50 -29.15 -6.42
C GLY A 68 13.39 -28.00 -5.97
N THR A 69 12.90 -26.78 -6.09
CA THR A 69 13.61 -25.59 -5.63
C THR A 69 13.90 -25.81 -4.16
N VAL A 70 15.18 -25.96 -3.82
CA VAL A 70 15.60 -25.97 -2.41
C VAL A 70 15.11 -24.65 -1.82
N PRO A 71 14.32 -24.66 -0.73
CA PRO A 71 13.86 -23.41 -0.13
C PRO A 71 15.04 -22.49 0.16
N SER A 72 14.94 -21.22 -0.19
CA SER A 72 15.96 -20.23 0.16
C SER A 72 16.10 -20.15 1.67
N PRO A 73 17.32 -20.06 2.22
CA PRO A 73 17.53 -19.97 3.66
C PRO A 73 16.84 -18.70 4.21
N SER A 74 16.12 -18.82 5.33
CA SER A 74 15.51 -17.69 6.01
C SER A 74 16.54 -16.94 6.85
N PHE A 75 16.52 -15.61 6.73
CA PHE A 75 17.25 -14.67 7.58
C PHE A 75 16.29 -13.86 8.49
N ALA A 76 15.05 -14.34 8.63
CA ALA A 76 13.98 -13.67 9.35
C ALA A 76 14.35 -13.40 10.80
N GLY A 77 14.26 -12.12 11.20
CA GLY A 77 14.47 -11.68 12.57
C GLY A 77 15.88 -11.84 13.11
N ILE A 78 16.87 -12.25 12.29
CA ILE A 78 18.26 -12.43 12.74
C ILE A 78 18.89 -11.03 12.95
N ALA A 79 19.45 -10.82 14.14
CA ALA A 79 20.13 -9.58 14.50
C ALA A 79 21.43 -9.88 15.24
N PRO A 80 22.47 -9.03 15.13
CA PRO A 80 23.75 -9.21 15.83
C PRO A 80 23.60 -9.03 17.35
N ALA A 81 24.55 -9.53 18.12
CA ALA A 81 24.53 -9.48 19.58
C ALA A 81 24.46 -8.04 20.15
N ASN A 82 24.98 -7.05 19.43
CA ASN A 82 24.95 -5.62 19.79
C ASN A 82 23.82 -4.85 19.09
N ALA A 83 22.77 -5.53 18.66
CA ALA A 83 21.64 -4.93 17.93
C ALA A 83 21.00 -3.73 18.65
N ALA A 84 20.90 -3.78 19.98
CA ALA A 84 20.34 -2.69 20.78
C ALA A 84 21.16 -1.39 20.64
N ASP A 85 22.50 -1.49 20.71
CA ASP A 85 23.39 -0.33 20.56
C ASP A 85 23.35 0.25 19.15
N ILE A 86 23.22 -0.60 18.14
CA ILE A 86 23.09 -0.19 16.74
C ILE A 86 21.76 0.54 16.54
N ALA A 87 20.66 -0.02 17.05
CA ALA A 87 19.34 0.57 16.95
C ALA A 87 19.25 1.94 17.64
N MET A 88 19.89 2.11 18.82
CA MET A 88 19.97 3.40 19.51
C MET A 88 20.70 4.50 18.73
N LYS A 89 21.66 4.12 17.88
CA LYS A 89 22.44 5.05 17.05
C LYS A 89 21.82 5.30 15.69
N HIS A 90 20.84 4.47 15.31
CA HIS A 90 20.15 4.63 14.04
C HIS A 90 19.31 5.91 14.04
N ALA A 91 19.44 6.71 12.97
CA ALA A 91 18.55 7.86 12.76
C ALA A 91 17.21 7.37 12.20
N ALA A 92 16.18 7.37 13.03
CA ALA A 92 14.85 6.93 12.60
C ALA A 92 14.33 7.79 11.43
N PHE A 93 13.64 7.13 10.50
CA PHE A 93 12.95 7.84 9.42
C PHE A 93 11.93 8.84 10.03
N PRO A 94 11.88 10.10 9.56
CA PRO A 94 11.00 11.12 10.12
C PRO A 94 9.54 10.78 9.78
N ALA A 95 8.79 10.28 10.77
CA ALA A 95 7.40 9.91 10.60
C ALA A 95 6.44 11.12 10.58
N ALA A 96 6.83 12.26 11.13
CA ALA A 96 5.95 13.44 11.13
C ALA A 96 5.55 13.85 9.71
N LEU A 97 4.25 14.09 9.49
CA LEU A 97 3.75 14.57 8.20
C LEU A 97 4.44 15.91 7.86
N PRO A 98 5.18 16.01 6.74
CA PRO A 98 5.80 17.26 6.36
C PRO A 98 4.75 18.32 6.00
N ALA A 99 5.09 19.59 6.09
CA ALA A 99 4.18 20.66 5.68
C ALA A 99 3.88 20.58 4.18
N ALA A 100 2.60 20.68 3.81
CA ALA A 100 2.23 20.78 2.41
C ALA A 100 2.68 22.13 1.82
N PRO A 101 3.17 22.19 0.58
CA PRO A 101 3.55 23.44 -0.07
C PRO A 101 2.43 24.46 -0.09
N ALA A 102 2.77 25.74 0.07
CA ALA A 102 1.81 26.83 -0.08
C ALA A 102 1.43 27.02 -1.56
N GLY A 103 0.24 27.63 -1.81
CA GLY A 103 -0.21 27.98 -3.15
C GLY A 103 -0.89 26.84 -3.91
N LEU A 104 -1.06 27.06 -5.23
CA LEU A 104 -1.84 26.15 -6.10
C LEU A 104 -0.98 25.10 -6.80
N VAL A 105 0.33 25.17 -6.68
CA VAL A 105 1.28 24.27 -7.35
C VAL A 105 2.23 23.68 -6.32
N ALA A 106 2.35 22.36 -6.30
CA ALA A 106 3.33 21.61 -5.55
C ALA A 106 4.42 21.11 -6.52
N HIS A 107 5.67 21.50 -6.30
CA HIS A 107 6.80 21.00 -7.08
C HIS A 107 7.42 19.82 -6.38
N VAL A 108 7.41 18.66 -7.04
CA VAL A 108 7.95 17.39 -6.54
C VAL A 108 9.18 17.03 -7.37
N HIS A 109 10.31 16.91 -6.68
CA HIS A 109 11.57 16.47 -7.29
C HIS A 109 11.97 15.13 -6.69
N LEU A 110 11.94 14.08 -7.51
CA LEU A 110 12.38 12.74 -7.13
C LEU A 110 13.65 12.41 -7.93
N SER A 111 14.71 12.02 -7.21
CA SER A 111 15.88 11.41 -7.83
C SER A 111 15.90 9.91 -7.53
N ILE A 112 16.18 9.10 -8.53
CA ILE A 112 16.37 7.67 -8.39
C ILE A 112 17.86 7.40 -8.22
N ALA A 113 18.22 6.51 -7.30
CA ALA A 113 19.60 6.07 -7.09
C ALA A 113 19.66 4.71 -6.41
N ASP A 114 20.67 3.92 -6.77
CA ASP A 114 21.03 2.71 -6.06
C ASP A 114 21.74 3.08 -4.74
N ARG A 115 21.32 2.49 -3.62
CA ARG A 115 21.83 2.81 -2.29
C ARG A 115 21.85 1.59 -1.37
N VAL A 116 22.91 1.49 -0.60
CA VAL A 116 22.90 0.60 0.57
C VAL A 116 22.10 1.28 1.68
N VAL A 117 21.02 0.66 2.12
CA VAL A 117 20.18 1.11 3.22
C VAL A 117 20.29 0.14 4.40
N SER A 118 20.13 0.64 5.62
CA SER A 118 19.96 -0.22 6.80
C SER A 118 18.49 -0.52 6.96
N ILE A 119 18.11 -1.80 7.09
CA ILE A 119 16.72 -2.25 7.21
C ILE A 119 16.39 -2.85 8.58
N ALA A 120 17.42 -3.23 9.33
CA ALA A 120 17.35 -3.71 10.71
C ALA A 120 18.70 -3.47 11.39
N PRO A 121 18.83 -3.64 12.73
CA PRO A 121 20.12 -3.45 13.43
C PRO A 121 21.23 -4.32 12.85
N GLY A 122 22.22 -3.69 12.20
CA GLY A 122 23.36 -4.35 11.57
C GLY A 122 23.06 -5.10 10.27
N ILE A 123 21.87 -4.95 9.71
CA ILE A 123 21.46 -5.57 8.46
C ILE A 123 21.33 -4.50 7.38
N HIS A 124 22.03 -4.70 6.28
CA HIS A 124 22.11 -3.79 5.15
C HIS A 124 21.53 -4.42 3.89
N TYR A 125 20.94 -3.59 3.04
CA TYR A 125 20.31 -4.00 1.80
C TYR A 125 20.72 -3.07 0.66
N ASP A 126 21.05 -3.64 -0.50
CA ASP A 126 21.37 -2.88 -1.71
C ASP A 126 20.07 -2.54 -2.45
N ALA A 127 19.53 -1.38 -2.14
CA ALA A 127 18.20 -0.96 -2.56
C ALA A 127 18.24 -0.04 -3.79
N TRP A 128 17.17 -0.12 -4.59
CA TRP A 128 16.81 0.92 -5.54
C TRP A 128 15.90 1.92 -4.83
N THR A 129 16.19 3.20 -4.94
CA THR A 129 15.53 4.18 -4.07
C THR A 129 15.00 5.40 -4.82
N PHE A 130 13.95 6.00 -4.26
CA PHE A 130 13.61 7.39 -4.51
C PHE A 130 14.20 8.28 -3.40
N GLY A 131 14.96 9.31 -3.76
CA GLY A 131 15.53 10.25 -2.80
C GLY A 131 16.61 9.67 -1.89
N SER A 132 17.22 8.53 -2.26
CA SER A 132 18.29 7.85 -1.51
C SER A 132 17.86 7.18 -0.19
N THR A 133 16.57 6.96 0.01
CA THR A 133 15.98 6.22 1.14
C THR A 133 14.90 5.25 0.68
N ALA A 134 14.59 4.24 1.48
CA ALA A 134 13.44 3.36 1.31
C ALA A 134 12.70 3.27 2.67
N PRO A 135 11.45 3.78 2.76
CA PRO A 135 10.69 4.43 1.69
C PRO A 135 11.35 5.72 1.19
N GLY A 136 10.99 6.13 -0.03
CA GLY A 136 11.30 7.46 -0.56
C GLY A 136 10.63 8.58 0.27
N PRO A 137 10.91 9.85 -0.05
CA PRO A 137 10.41 10.99 0.72
C PRO A 137 8.88 11.02 0.75
N VAL A 138 8.31 11.37 1.92
CA VAL A 138 6.87 11.63 2.04
C VAL A 138 6.52 12.90 1.28
N ILE A 139 5.58 12.77 0.35
CA ILE A 139 5.05 13.91 -0.41
C ILE A 139 3.71 14.31 0.22
N HIS A 140 3.56 15.60 0.55
CA HIS A 140 2.31 16.13 1.10
C HIS A 140 1.78 17.24 0.19
N VAL A 141 0.55 17.05 -0.30
CA VAL A 141 -0.16 18.01 -1.14
C VAL A 141 -1.61 18.16 -0.65
N ARG A 142 -2.33 19.15 -1.16
CA ARG A 142 -3.74 19.40 -0.84
C ARG A 142 -4.63 19.17 -2.05
N VAL A 143 -5.85 18.74 -1.82
CA VAL A 143 -6.87 18.64 -2.87
C VAL A 143 -7.00 19.95 -3.64
N GLY A 144 -6.90 19.87 -4.97
CA GLY A 144 -6.93 20.96 -5.93
C GLY A 144 -5.57 21.54 -6.30
N GLN A 145 -4.48 21.16 -5.65
CA GLN A 145 -3.14 21.55 -6.09
C GLN A 145 -2.75 20.82 -7.39
N ARG A 146 -2.10 21.53 -8.29
CA ARG A 146 -1.36 20.92 -9.39
C ARG A 146 -0.03 20.43 -8.87
N VAL A 147 0.29 19.17 -9.13
CA VAL A 147 1.55 18.53 -8.77
C VAL A 147 2.44 18.50 -10.00
N ASP A 148 3.51 19.29 -9.99
CA ASP A 148 4.52 19.34 -11.04
C ASP A 148 5.68 18.44 -10.64
N VAL A 149 5.81 17.27 -11.30
CA VAL A 149 6.82 16.26 -10.99
C VAL A 149 8.02 16.41 -11.92
N THR A 150 9.21 16.40 -11.33
CA THR A 150 10.47 16.18 -12.03
C THR A 150 11.10 14.91 -11.46
N LEU A 151 11.19 13.88 -12.29
CA LEU A 151 11.86 12.62 -11.97
C LEU A 151 13.22 12.57 -12.68
N THR A 152 14.29 12.29 -11.95
CA THR A 152 15.63 12.14 -12.51
C THR A 152 16.20 10.77 -12.17
N ASN A 153 16.63 10.02 -13.16
CA ASN A 153 17.21 8.69 -12.97
C ASN A 153 18.74 8.78 -12.90
N ASN A 154 19.28 8.71 -11.68
CA ASN A 154 20.69 8.57 -11.40
C ASN A 154 21.10 7.13 -11.03
N GLY A 155 20.18 6.16 -11.22
CA GLY A 155 20.44 4.73 -11.05
C GLY A 155 21.10 4.10 -12.27
N LEU A 156 21.30 2.79 -12.21
CA LEU A 156 22.04 2.03 -13.22
C LEU A 156 21.15 1.38 -14.28
N MET A 157 19.83 1.38 -14.10
CA MET A 157 18.87 0.75 -15.00
C MET A 157 17.66 1.66 -15.29
N PRO A 158 16.79 1.32 -16.26
CA PRO A 158 15.56 2.07 -16.52
C PRO A 158 14.64 2.03 -15.31
N HIS A 159 14.01 3.16 -15.01
CA HIS A 159 13.03 3.31 -13.94
C HIS A 159 11.91 4.28 -14.35
N SER A 160 10.83 4.26 -13.59
CA SER A 160 9.70 5.18 -13.74
C SER A 160 9.14 5.58 -12.39
N VAL A 161 8.01 6.29 -12.36
CA VAL A 161 7.21 6.47 -11.15
C VAL A 161 5.73 6.41 -11.51
N ASP A 162 4.98 5.66 -10.71
CA ASP A 162 3.52 5.62 -10.69
C ASP A 162 3.03 6.26 -9.40
N PHE A 163 2.05 7.18 -9.50
CA PHE A 163 1.39 7.79 -8.35
C PHE A 163 -0.05 7.29 -8.28
N HIS A 164 -0.41 6.49 -7.29
CA HIS A 164 -1.78 6.01 -7.10
C HIS A 164 -2.79 7.14 -6.88
N ALA A 165 -2.33 8.32 -6.48
CA ALA A 165 -3.15 9.53 -6.34
C ALA A 165 -3.44 10.24 -7.67
N ALA A 166 -2.79 9.86 -8.78
CA ALA A 166 -2.87 10.58 -10.05
C ALA A 166 -3.81 9.91 -11.04
N GLU A 167 -4.82 10.63 -11.47
CA GLU A 167 -5.70 10.22 -12.57
C GLU A 167 -5.13 10.70 -13.90
N ILE A 168 -4.15 9.97 -14.45
CA ILE A 168 -3.41 10.34 -15.67
C ILE A 168 -3.06 9.08 -16.47
N ALA A 169 -2.91 9.21 -17.80
CA ALA A 169 -2.56 8.09 -18.66
C ALA A 169 -1.13 7.58 -18.34
N PRO A 170 -0.97 6.35 -17.84
CA PRO A 170 0.32 5.86 -17.32
C PRO A 170 1.37 5.69 -18.44
N ASN A 171 0.97 5.31 -19.63
CA ASN A 171 1.88 5.14 -20.77
C ASN A 171 2.58 6.44 -21.22
N VAL A 172 2.09 7.60 -20.79
CA VAL A 172 2.68 8.92 -21.07
C VAL A 172 3.44 9.43 -19.86
N ALA A 173 2.78 9.49 -18.70
CA ALA A 173 3.35 10.08 -17.49
C ALA A 173 4.37 9.16 -16.82
N PHE A 174 4.07 7.87 -16.75
CA PHE A 174 4.83 6.88 -15.98
C PHE A 174 5.71 5.98 -16.84
N SER A 175 5.96 6.34 -18.10
CA SER A 175 6.90 5.58 -18.95
C SER A 175 8.33 5.71 -18.44
N ASP A 176 9.11 4.69 -18.72
CA ASP A 176 10.50 4.55 -18.29
C ASP A 176 11.39 5.73 -18.70
N ILE A 177 12.35 6.04 -17.87
CA ILE A 177 13.48 6.92 -18.15
C ILE A 177 14.79 6.15 -17.98
N MET A 178 15.69 6.33 -18.91
CA MET A 178 17.01 5.68 -18.91
C MET A 178 17.94 6.34 -17.90
N PRO A 179 19.00 5.66 -17.44
CA PRO A 179 20.06 6.27 -16.64
C PRO A 179 20.54 7.61 -17.20
N GLY A 180 20.67 8.61 -16.33
CA GLY A 180 21.07 9.98 -16.68
C GLY A 180 19.96 10.85 -17.26
N GLN A 181 18.76 10.32 -17.49
CA GLN A 181 17.64 11.08 -18.04
C GLN A 181 16.74 11.66 -16.95
N SER A 182 15.98 12.68 -17.35
CA SER A 182 14.91 13.26 -16.51
C SER A 182 13.62 13.37 -17.29
N LYS A 183 12.50 13.26 -16.58
CA LYS A 183 11.16 13.41 -17.11
C LYS A 183 10.36 14.41 -16.27
N LYS A 184 9.52 15.19 -16.94
CA LYS A 184 8.58 16.12 -16.28
C LYS A 184 7.16 15.81 -16.72
N PHE A 185 6.26 15.81 -15.77
CA PHE A 185 4.82 15.71 -15.99
C PHE A 185 4.06 16.39 -14.87
N SER A 186 2.78 16.61 -15.06
CA SER A 186 1.94 17.23 -14.02
C SER A 186 0.54 16.62 -14.02
N TRP A 187 -0.10 16.67 -12.85
CA TRP A 187 -1.47 16.24 -12.63
C TRP A 187 -2.12 17.08 -11.53
N VAL A 188 -3.42 16.94 -11.35
CA VAL A 188 -4.15 17.65 -10.28
C VAL A 188 -4.49 16.65 -9.19
N ALA A 189 -4.17 16.98 -7.94
CA ALA A 189 -4.54 16.20 -6.77
C ALA A 189 -6.04 16.32 -6.52
N SER A 190 -6.85 15.44 -7.13
CA SER A 190 -8.33 15.48 -7.12
C SER A 190 -8.89 14.69 -5.95
N THR A 191 -8.29 13.57 -5.59
CA THR A 191 -8.81 12.60 -4.63
C THR A 191 -8.00 12.67 -3.33
N PRO A 192 -8.64 12.97 -2.18
CA PRO A 192 -7.94 13.02 -0.89
C PRO A 192 -7.64 11.61 -0.36
N GLY A 193 -6.56 11.47 0.38
CA GLY A 193 -6.19 10.20 1.04
C GLY A 193 -4.70 10.01 1.25
N ALA A 194 -4.36 8.82 1.73
CA ALA A 194 -3.00 8.31 1.80
C ALA A 194 -2.77 7.35 0.64
N PHE A 195 -1.81 7.63 -0.21
CA PHE A 195 -1.56 6.85 -1.42
C PHE A 195 -0.10 6.43 -1.52
N MET A 196 0.14 5.30 -2.16
CA MET A 196 1.46 4.86 -2.56
C MET A 196 1.92 5.62 -3.81
N TYR A 197 3.22 5.84 -3.93
CA TYR A 197 3.89 5.98 -5.21
C TYR A 197 5.01 4.95 -5.30
N HIS A 198 5.27 4.42 -6.50
CA HIS A 198 6.26 3.37 -6.70
C HIS A 198 6.83 3.38 -8.11
N CYS A 199 7.90 2.61 -8.35
CA CYS A 199 8.37 2.38 -9.70
C CYS A 199 7.41 1.45 -10.46
N GLY A 200 6.96 1.89 -11.64
CA GLY A 200 6.07 1.12 -12.51
C GLY A 200 6.79 0.40 -13.66
N THR A 201 8.13 0.48 -13.74
CA THR A 201 8.94 -0.22 -14.74
C THR A 201 8.78 -1.73 -14.58
N ALA A 202 8.60 -2.43 -15.69
CA ALA A 202 8.40 -3.88 -15.67
C ALA A 202 9.73 -4.63 -15.42
N PRO A 203 9.72 -5.65 -14.53
CA PRO A 203 8.60 -6.11 -13.71
C PRO A 203 8.46 -5.27 -12.41
N ALA A 204 7.36 -4.53 -12.28
CA ALA A 204 7.13 -3.60 -11.18
C ALA A 204 7.27 -4.24 -9.79
N PHE A 205 6.91 -5.53 -9.68
CA PHE A 205 7.07 -6.33 -8.46
C PHE A 205 8.50 -6.30 -7.91
N GLU A 206 9.50 -6.52 -8.78
CA GLU A 206 10.91 -6.52 -8.37
C GLU A 206 11.36 -5.12 -7.93
N HIS A 207 10.90 -4.06 -8.61
CA HIS A 207 11.26 -2.69 -8.28
C HIS A 207 10.71 -2.28 -6.92
N ILE A 208 9.47 -2.65 -6.61
CA ILE A 208 8.84 -2.41 -5.31
C ILE A 208 9.59 -3.19 -4.22
N ALA A 209 9.83 -4.49 -4.43
CA ALA A 209 10.53 -5.34 -3.48
C ALA A 209 11.98 -4.90 -3.21
N ASN A 210 12.59 -4.15 -4.15
CA ASN A 210 13.92 -3.56 -3.98
C ASN A 210 13.92 -2.17 -3.31
N GLY A 211 12.76 -1.65 -2.86
CA GLY A 211 12.71 -0.40 -2.09
C GLY A 211 12.17 0.83 -2.83
N MET A 212 11.69 0.67 -4.08
CA MET A 212 11.21 1.79 -4.90
C MET A 212 9.74 2.12 -4.64
N TYR A 213 9.47 2.64 -3.47
CA TYR A 213 8.14 3.08 -3.03
C TYR A 213 8.22 4.25 -2.05
N GLY A 214 7.10 4.92 -1.84
CA GLY A 214 6.91 5.95 -0.83
C GLY A 214 5.45 6.34 -0.69
N ALA A 215 5.17 7.33 0.16
CA ALA A 215 3.82 7.81 0.41
C ALA A 215 3.60 9.21 -0.17
N ILE A 216 2.44 9.42 -0.77
CA ILE A 216 1.90 10.74 -1.08
C ILE A 216 0.59 10.93 -0.33
N ILE A 217 0.52 11.99 0.46
CA ILE A 217 -0.65 12.39 1.22
C ILE A 217 -1.35 13.54 0.47
N VAL A 218 -2.60 13.33 0.12
CA VAL A 218 -3.47 14.36 -0.45
C VAL A 218 -4.45 14.80 0.63
N GLU A 219 -4.17 15.93 1.28
CA GLU A 219 -4.97 16.45 2.39
C GLU A 219 -6.31 16.99 1.89
N PRO A 220 -7.48 16.57 2.44
CA PRO A 220 -8.77 17.13 2.10
C PRO A 220 -8.93 18.55 2.65
N LYS A 221 -9.80 19.36 2.03
CA LYS A 221 -10.01 20.76 2.41
C LYS A 221 -10.56 20.94 3.84
N ASN A 222 -11.38 19.99 4.30
CA ASN A 222 -12.11 20.08 5.57
C ASN A 222 -11.80 18.90 6.49
N MET A 223 -10.51 18.61 6.67
CA MET A 223 -10.08 17.56 7.59
C MET A 223 -10.34 17.98 9.04
N PRO A 224 -10.94 17.12 9.89
CA PRO A 224 -10.97 17.38 11.32
C PRO A 224 -9.55 17.54 11.87
N PRO A 225 -9.30 18.50 12.80
CA PRO A 225 -7.94 18.75 13.27
C PRO A 225 -7.37 17.56 14.04
N ALA A 226 -6.08 17.33 13.86
CA ALA A 226 -5.26 16.45 14.68
C ALA A 226 -4.06 17.25 15.21
N GLN A 227 -3.62 16.96 16.45
CA GLN A 227 -2.48 17.64 17.07
C GLN A 227 -1.15 17.01 16.68
N LYS A 228 -1.19 15.73 16.33
CA LYS A 228 -0.04 14.99 15.83
C LYS A 228 -0.45 14.21 14.59
N GLU A 229 0.39 14.29 13.56
CA GLU A 229 0.16 13.56 12.30
C GLU A 229 1.43 12.81 11.92
N TYR A 230 1.31 11.50 11.71
CA TYR A 230 2.41 10.61 11.37
C TYR A 230 2.11 9.83 10.11
N VAL A 231 3.11 9.65 9.26
CA VAL A 231 3.05 8.81 8.06
C VAL A 231 3.83 7.54 8.33
N LEU A 232 3.16 6.41 8.14
CA LEU A 232 3.72 5.08 8.31
C LEU A 232 3.61 4.32 6.99
N VAL A 233 4.73 3.92 6.42
CA VAL A 233 4.78 3.11 5.21
C VAL A 233 5.21 1.70 5.60
N SER A 234 4.31 0.75 5.47
CA SER A 234 4.63 -0.67 5.63
C SER A 234 5.33 -1.20 4.39
N SER A 235 6.27 -2.11 4.58
CA SER A 235 7.00 -2.76 3.48
C SER A 235 7.69 -4.04 3.92
N GLU A 236 7.93 -4.90 2.94
CA GLU A 236 8.52 -6.23 3.10
C GLU A 236 9.94 -6.25 2.51
N TRP A 237 10.84 -7.02 3.16
CA TRP A 237 12.21 -7.21 2.70
C TRP A 237 12.51 -8.71 2.56
N TYR A 238 13.04 -9.10 1.41
CA TYR A 238 13.31 -10.49 1.02
C TYR A 238 14.80 -10.64 0.66
N LEU A 239 15.59 -11.23 1.57
CA LEU A 239 17.03 -11.20 1.53
C LEU A 239 17.61 -12.45 0.85
N ASN A 240 18.53 -12.26 -0.09
CA ASN A 240 19.33 -13.31 -0.70
C ASN A 240 20.59 -13.68 0.12
N GLY A 241 20.84 -12.98 1.22
CA GLY A 241 21.95 -13.17 2.14
C GLY A 241 21.67 -12.51 3.48
N PRO A 242 22.51 -12.71 4.51
CA PRO A 242 22.26 -12.21 5.87
C PRO A 242 22.31 -10.69 5.98
N GLY A 243 22.97 -9.97 5.08
CA GLY A 243 23.02 -8.51 5.07
C GLY A 243 23.94 -7.87 6.12
N ASP A 244 24.73 -8.67 6.84
CA ASP A 244 25.61 -8.21 7.94
C ASP A 244 27.04 -7.86 7.47
N ALA A 245 27.74 -8.78 6.83
CA ALA A 245 29.11 -8.58 6.35
C ALA A 245 29.15 -7.88 4.98
N ALA A 246 28.12 -8.08 4.15
CA ALA A 246 27.89 -7.40 2.89
C ALA A 246 26.39 -7.13 2.75
N PRO A 247 25.98 -6.07 2.03
CA PRO A 247 24.56 -5.81 1.79
C PRO A 247 23.89 -7.02 1.10
N ALA A 248 22.69 -7.39 1.56
CA ALA A 248 21.83 -8.35 0.87
C ALA A 248 21.18 -7.68 -0.34
N GLY A 249 20.79 -8.45 -1.33
CA GLY A 249 19.90 -8.06 -2.40
C GLY A 249 18.58 -8.81 -2.32
N LEU A 250 17.73 -8.65 -3.33
CA LEU A 250 16.45 -9.33 -3.44
C LEU A 250 16.61 -10.84 -3.65
N ASP A 251 15.91 -11.62 -2.83
CA ASP A 251 15.57 -13.02 -3.12
C ASP A 251 14.17 -13.06 -3.77
N LEU A 252 14.15 -13.13 -5.08
CA LEU A 252 12.89 -13.13 -5.84
C LEU A 252 12.02 -14.36 -5.49
N THR A 253 12.62 -15.50 -5.21
CA THR A 253 11.87 -16.72 -4.84
C THR A 253 11.10 -16.53 -3.54
N LYS A 254 11.74 -15.94 -2.52
CA LYS A 254 11.06 -15.59 -1.26
C LYS A 254 9.93 -14.55 -1.49
N ALA A 255 10.20 -13.55 -2.33
CA ALA A 255 9.22 -12.52 -2.64
C ALA A 255 7.99 -13.11 -3.34
N GLU A 256 8.16 -13.99 -4.33
CA GLU A 256 7.07 -14.70 -5.00
C GLU A 256 6.30 -15.65 -4.05
N GLN A 257 6.99 -16.19 -3.03
CA GLN A 257 6.39 -17.04 -1.99
C GLN A 257 5.79 -16.24 -0.83
N MET A 258 5.92 -14.92 -0.82
CA MET A 258 5.46 -14.04 0.26
C MET A 258 6.03 -14.42 1.63
N THR A 259 7.33 -14.77 1.68
CA THR A 259 8.05 -15.15 2.89
C THR A 259 9.16 -14.15 3.22
N PRO A 260 8.79 -12.93 3.71
CA PRO A 260 9.78 -11.90 3.99
C PRO A 260 10.71 -12.27 5.15
N ASP A 261 11.92 -11.76 5.11
CA ASP A 261 12.86 -11.83 6.23
C ASP A 261 12.61 -10.69 7.24
N TRP A 262 12.16 -9.54 6.76
CA TRP A 262 11.77 -8.40 7.59
C TRP A 262 10.51 -7.73 7.05
N VAL A 263 9.68 -7.21 7.95
CA VAL A 263 8.55 -6.32 7.64
C VAL A 263 8.69 -5.07 8.50
N THR A 264 8.53 -3.89 7.90
CA THR A 264 8.95 -2.66 8.56
C THR A 264 7.94 -1.53 8.40
N PHE A 265 7.79 -0.71 9.43
CA PHE A 265 7.27 0.64 9.24
C PHE A 265 8.42 1.59 8.90
N ASN A 266 8.29 2.29 7.77
CA ASN A 266 9.26 3.27 7.26
C ASN A 266 10.68 2.70 7.06
N GLY A 267 10.77 1.46 6.57
CA GLY A 267 11.96 0.86 6.01
C GLY A 267 12.98 0.30 7.00
N TYR A 268 12.76 0.43 8.31
CA TYR A 268 13.68 -0.14 9.31
C TYR A 268 12.90 -0.83 10.44
N ALA A 269 13.27 -2.09 10.74
CA ALA A 269 12.60 -2.95 11.70
C ALA A 269 12.60 -2.35 13.11
N GLY A 270 11.40 -2.11 13.64
CA GLY A 270 11.20 -1.68 15.02
C GLY A 270 11.84 -0.34 15.39
N GLN A 271 12.18 0.54 14.44
CA GLN A 271 12.84 1.81 14.72
C GLN A 271 12.09 2.66 15.75
N TYR A 272 10.78 2.64 15.70
CA TYR A 272 9.95 3.40 16.64
C TYR A 272 9.75 2.71 17.99
N LYS A 273 10.33 1.51 18.22
CA LYS A 273 10.48 0.96 19.58
C LYS A 273 11.58 1.69 20.35
N VAL A 274 12.61 2.12 19.63
CA VAL A 274 13.80 2.78 20.17
C VAL A 274 13.66 4.31 20.13
N HIS A 275 13.00 4.82 19.09
CA HIS A 275 12.71 6.24 18.87
C HIS A 275 11.18 6.46 18.82
N PRO A 276 10.46 6.36 19.95
CA PRO A 276 9.00 6.38 19.98
C PRO A 276 8.40 7.65 19.38
N LEU A 277 7.29 7.49 18.68
CA LEU A 277 6.42 8.62 18.34
C LEU A 277 5.82 9.21 19.62
N THR A 278 5.46 10.49 19.62
CA THR A 278 5.04 11.18 20.85
C THR A 278 3.69 11.87 20.70
N ALA A 279 2.92 11.90 21.80
CA ALA A 279 1.72 12.71 21.93
C ALA A 279 1.51 13.13 23.38
N ASN A 280 0.63 14.11 23.62
CA ASN A 280 0.15 14.41 24.97
C ASN A 280 -1.20 13.72 25.23
N PRO A 281 -1.55 13.44 26.51
CA PRO A 281 -2.86 12.92 26.86
C PRO A 281 -3.99 13.81 26.35
N GLY A 282 -4.97 13.21 25.65
CA GLY A 282 -6.12 13.91 25.07
C GLY A 282 -5.91 14.48 23.67
N GLU A 283 -4.69 14.50 23.16
CA GLU A 283 -4.42 14.86 21.77
C GLU A 283 -4.99 13.79 20.83
N THR A 284 -5.48 14.23 19.69
CA THR A 284 -5.76 13.34 18.56
C THR A 284 -4.50 13.14 17.76
N VAL A 285 -4.08 11.88 17.65
CA VAL A 285 -2.98 11.43 16.79
C VAL A 285 -3.60 10.86 15.52
N ARG A 286 -3.19 11.35 14.38
CA ARG A 286 -3.56 10.84 13.06
C ARG A 286 -2.40 10.05 12.46
N CYS A 287 -2.67 8.82 12.08
CA CYS A 287 -1.76 7.97 11.34
C CYS A 287 -2.22 7.88 9.88
N TRP A 288 -1.40 8.35 8.97
CA TRP A 288 -1.51 8.15 7.54
C TRP A 288 -0.71 6.89 7.21
N VAL A 289 -1.39 5.79 6.97
CA VAL A 289 -0.77 4.47 6.77
C VAL A 289 -0.85 4.12 5.30
N VAL A 290 0.29 3.78 4.71
CA VAL A 290 0.40 3.27 3.34
C VAL A 290 1.06 1.90 3.41
N ASP A 291 0.50 0.94 2.72
CA ASP A 291 1.12 -0.37 2.57
C ASP A 291 1.76 -0.48 1.18
N ALA A 292 3.08 -0.49 1.15
CA ALA A 292 3.84 -0.65 -0.09
C ALA A 292 3.99 -2.13 -0.47
N GLY A 293 3.72 -3.04 0.43
CA GLY A 293 3.83 -4.47 0.20
C GLY A 293 5.26 -4.93 -0.12
N PRO A 294 5.45 -5.73 -1.20
CA PRO A 294 4.59 -5.82 -2.39
C PRO A 294 3.39 -6.79 -2.31
N SER A 295 3.25 -7.59 -1.27
CA SER A 295 2.29 -8.71 -1.29
C SER A 295 1.44 -8.87 -0.04
N LEU A 296 2.00 -8.62 1.15
CA LEU A 296 1.27 -8.76 2.42
C LEU A 296 0.47 -7.50 2.73
N ASN A 297 -0.60 -7.65 3.50
CA ASN A 297 -1.39 -6.54 4.00
C ASN A 297 -0.92 -6.14 5.41
N THR A 298 -1.10 -4.88 5.76
CA THR A 298 -0.97 -4.38 7.13
C THR A 298 -2.33 -4.35 7.81
N GLU A 299 -2.49 -5.04 8.93
CA GLU A 299 -3.68 -4.95 9.79
C GLU A 299 -3.41 -3.94 10.92
N PHE A 300 -3.56 -2.65 10.63
CA PHE A 300 -3.15 -1.57 11.53
C PHE A 300 -3.99 -1.51 12.80
N HIS A 301 -3.31 -1.52 13.94
CA HIS A 301 -3.89 -1.39 15.27
C HIS A 301 -2.98 -0.58 16.21
N VAL A 302 -3.59 0.14 17.15
CA VAL A 302 -2.88 0.77 18.28
C VAL A 302 -3.34 0.12 19.58
N VAL A 303 -2.46 -0.66 20.19
CA VAL A 303 -2.76 -1.50 21.36
C VAL A 303 -3.25 -0.65 22.54
N GLY A 304 -4.31 -1.12 23.17
CA GLY A 304 -4.95 -0.41 24.31
C GLY A 304 -5.87 0.74 23.90
N THR A 305 -6.21 0.86 22.61
CA THR A 305 -7.12 1.88 22.09
C THR A 305 -8.11 1.29 21.08
N VAL A 306 -8.97 2.16 20.56
CA VAL A 306 -9.76 1.95 19.35
C VAL A 306 -9.49 3.10 18.38
N LEU A 307 -9.57 2.83 17.09
CA LEU A 307 -9.46 3.84 16.04
C LEU A 307 -10.75 4.66 16.05
N LYS A 308 -10.67 5.91 16.52
CA LYS A 308 -11.85 6.78 16.70
C LYS A 308 -12.49 7.20 15.39
N ARG A 309 -11.68 7.38 14.36
CA ARG A 309 -12.10 7.61 12.99
C ARG A 309 -11.16 6.80 12.10
N ALA A 310 -11.72 6.14 11.11
CA ALA A 310 -10.97 5.37 10.14
C ALA A 310 -11.52 5.60 8.73
N TRP A 311 -10.68 6.13 7.86
CA TRP A 311 -10.93 6.22 6.43
C TRP A 311 -10.15 5.09 5.77
N ILE A 312 -10.87 4.07 5.29
CA ILE A 312 -10.31 2.83 4.76
C ILE A 312 -10.03 3.00 3.27
N ASN A 313 -8.93 2.45 2.80
CA ASN A 313 -8.54 2.39 1.39
C ASN A 313 -8.58 3.77 0.69
N ALA A 314 -8.02 4.78 1.37
CA ALA A 314 -7.97 6.16 0.90
C ALA A 314 -9.35 6.82 0.62
N ASP A 315 -10.46 6.19 1.03
CA ASP A 315 -11.79 6.79 0.88
C ASP A 315 -12.01 7.86 1.95
N MET A 316 -11.68 9.10 1.60
CA MET A 316 -11.92 10.28 2.42
C MET A 316 -13.07 11.16 1.89
N VAL A 317 -13.83 10.67 0.91
CA VAL A 317 -15.00 11.33 0.37
C VAL A 317 -16.20 11.09 1.28
N ASP A 318 -16.35 9.85 1.73
CA ASP A 318 -17.39 9.44 2.65
C ASP A 318 -17.03 9.72 4.12
N ALA A 319 -18.01 9.61 5.00
CA ALA A 319 -17.80 9.71 6.43
C ALA A 319 -16.93 8.56 6.93
N PRO A 320 -15.99 8.82 7.87
CA PRO A 320 -15.15 7.76 8.43
C PRO A 320 -15.98 6.72 9.19
N GLN A 321 -15.50 5.50 9.23
CA GLN A 321 -15.95 4.54 10.23
C GLN A 321 -15.49 4.97 11.62
N HIS A 322 -16.27 4.60 12.66
CA HIS A 322 -15.99 5.01 14.02
C HIS A 322 -15.76 3.83 14.94
N ASP A 323 -14.86 4.01 15.93
CA ASP A 323 -14.60 3.09 17.03
C ASP A 323 -14.29 1.64 16.58
N ILE A 324 -13.55 1.51 15.49
CA ILE A 324 -13.08 0.20 15.00
C ILE A 324 -11.78 -0.22 15.70
N GLN A 325 -11.55 -1.52 15.81
CA GLN A 325 -10.39 -2.05 16.53
C GLN A 325 -9.15 -2.17 15.65
N THR A 326 -9.27 -2.75 14.47
CA THR A 326 -8.17 -3.01 13.54
C THR A 326 -8.64 -2.72 12.12
N ALA A 327 -7.78 -2.15 11.30
CA ALA A 327 -8.10 -1.82 9.93
C ALA A 327 -7.10 -2.48 8.98
N VAL A 328 -7.61 -3.17 7.96
CA VAL A 328 -6.77 -3.70 6.89
C VAL A 328 -6.38 -2.57 5.94
N VAL A 329 -5.09 -2.41 5.74
CA VAL A 329 -4.51 -1.60 4.67
C VAL A 329 -3.96 -2.59 3.66
N PRO A 330 -4.56 -2.72 2.46
CA PRO A 330 -4.11 -3.68 1.47
C PRO A 330 -2.78 -3.25 0.85
N ALA A 331 -2.01 -4.21 0.35
CA ALA A 331 -0.81 -3.93 -0.43
C ALA A 331 -1.12 -2.98 -1.60
N GLY A 332 -0.35 -1.93 -1.76
CA GLY A 332 -0.59 -0.84 -2.71
C GLY A 332 -1.67 0.16 -2.29
N GLY A 333 -2.28 -0.02 -1.12
CA GLY A 333 -3.33 0.84 -0.59
C GLY A 333 -2.89 1.76 0.53
N GLY A 334 -3.86 2.49 1.08
CA GLY A 334 -3.63 3.37 2.22
C GLY A 334 -4.86 3.53 3.10
N GLY A 335 -4.66 4.02 4.31
CA GLY A 335 -5.73 4.33 5.25
C GLY A 335 -5.35 5.50 6.15
N VAL A 336 -6.35 6.12 6.75
CA VAL A 336 -6.13 7.25 7.66
C VAL A 336 -6.88 6.97 8.96
N PHE A 337 -6.16 7.02 10.08
CA PHE A 337 -6.67 6.57 11.37
C PHE A 337 -6.41 7.58 12.46
N ASP A 338 -7.46 8.01 13.12
CA ASP A 338 -7.37 8.89 14.29
C ASP A 338 -7.54 8.09 15.58
N VAL A 339 -6.61 8.28 16.51
CA VAL A 339 -6.71 7.79 17.89
C VAL A 339 -6.65 8.95 18.86
N THR A 340 -7.37 8.86 19.97
CA THR A 340 -7.31 9.85 21.05
C THR A 340 -7.08 9.13 22.37
N ILE A 341 -5.89 9.29 22.94
CA ILE A 341 -5.44 8.59 24.12
C ILE A 341 -5.42 9.55 25.30
N ARG A 342 -6.23 9.30 26.32
CA ARG A 342 -6.42 10.21 27.46
C ARG A 342 -5.50 9.93 28.65
N LYS A 343 -4.91 8.74 28.70
CA LYS A 343 -4.00 8.33 29.78
C LYS A 343 -2.57 8.32 29.31
N ALA A 344 -1.67 8.90 30.10
CA ALA A 344 -0.24 8.78 29.85
C ALA A 344 0.19 7.30 29.87
N GLY A 345 1.09 6.92 28.97
CA GLY A 345 1.55 5.55 28.81
C GLY A 345 2.28 5.31 27.50
N ILE A 346 2.74 4.07 27.32
CA ILE A 346 3.38 3.61 26.09
C ILE A 346 2.40 2.68 25.37
N TYR A 347 2.07 3.01 24.15
CA TYR A 347 1.06 2.34 23.33
C TYR A 347 1.71 1.79 22.05
N PRO A 348 1.85 0.47 21.91
CA PRO A 348 2.35 -0.10 20.67
C PRO A 348 1.39 0.16 19.51
N PHE A 349 1.92 0.51 18.35
CA PHE A 349 1.20 0.39 17.08
C PHE A 349 1.83 -0.74 16.26
N VAL A 350 0.99 -1.55 15.64
CA VAL A 350 1.39 -2.84 15.06
C VAL A 350 0.58 -3.14 13.80
N SER A 351 1.09 -4.04 12.96
CA SER A 351 0.19 -4.89 12.18
C SER A 351 -0.33 -6.02 13.06
N HIS A 352 -1.64 -6.26 13.07
CA HIS A 352 -2.22 -7.38 13.82
C HIS A 352 -2.03 -8.73 13.12
N SER A 353 -1.39 -8.78 11.96
CA SER A 353 -0.70 -9.93 11.41
C SER A 353 0.58 -10.16 12.23
N PHE A 354 0.47 -10.86 13.37
CA PHE A 354 1.52 -10.89 14.38
C PHE A 354 2.83 -11.53 13.92
N ALA A 355 2.83 -12.30 12.85
CA ALA A 355 4.06 -12.73 12.21
C ALA A 355 4.91 -11.52 11.76
N SER A 356 4.27 -10.49 11.18
CA SER A 356 4.93 -9.25 10.77
C SER A 356 5.52 -8.46 11.94
N VAL A 357 4.86 -8.48 13.11
CA VAL A 357 5.40 -7.87 14.34
C VAL A 357 6.72 -8.51 14.74
N MET A 358 6.81 -9.84 14.65
CA MET A 358 8.04 -10.58 14.95
C MET A 358 9.17 -10.25 13.96
N LEU A 359 8.82 -9.83 12.75
CA LEU A 359 9.73 -9.40 11.69
C LEU A 359 10.03 -7.90 11.71
N GLY A 360 9.45 -7.13 12.66
CA GLY A 360 9.80 -5.74 12.88
C GLY A 360 8.72 -4.69 12.58
N GLU A 361 7.50 -5.10 12.18
CA GLU A 361 6.38 -4.18 11.89
C GLU A 361 5.68 -3.72 13.18
N VAL A 362 6.41 -2.98 13.98
CA VAL A 362 5.99 -2.49 15.29
C VAL A 362 6.68 -1.18 15.64
N GLY A 363 5.95 -0.30 16.32
CA GLY A 363 6.48 0.91 16.92
C GLY A 363 5.76 1.26 18.22
N LEU A 364 6.22 2.29 18.91
CA LEU A 364 5.65 2.77 20.16
C LEU A 364 5.20 4.23 20.00
N LEU A 365 4.03 4.52 20.54
CA LEU A 365 3.53 5.86 20.79
C LEU A 365 3.62 6.15 22.29
N ASN A 366 4.54 7.06 22.68
CA ASN A 366 4.71 7.50 24.04
C ASN A 366 3.80 8.71 24.31
N VAL A 367 2.77 8.52 25.07
CA VAL A 367 1.80 9.55 25.44
C VAL A 367 2.14 10.12 26.80
N GLY A 368 2.44 11.42 26.86
CA GLY A 368 2.79 12.14 28.09
C GLY A 368 4.21 11.93 28.57
N SER A 369 5.13 11.55 27.66
CA SER A 369 6.58 11.41 27.96
C SER A 369 6.87 10.49 29.16
N VAL A 370 6.20 9.36 29.24
CA VAL A 370 6.39 8.38 30.32
C VAL A 370 7.72 7.68 30.17
N ALA A 371 8.47 7.56 31.27
CA ALA A 371 9.67 6.75 31.30
C ALA A 371 9.29 5.25 31.36
N GLY A 372 9.97 4.43 30.57
CA GLY A 372 9.78 2.98 30.55
C GLY A 372 10.00 2.38 29.16
N THR A 373 10.25 1.08 29.14
CA THR A 373 10.29 0.26 27.95
C THR A 373 9.21 -0.82 28.07
N MET A 374 8.52 -1.14 27.00
CA MET A 374 7.68 -2.33 26.95
C MET A 374 8.53 -3.51 26.45
N SER A 375 8.57 -4.58 27.22
CA SER A 375 9.09 -5.88 26.79
C SER A 375 7.96 -6.62 26.07
N HIS A 376 8.00 -6.69 24.75
CA HIS A 376 7.26 -7.65 23.94
C HIS A 376 8.22 -8.32 22.99
#